data_c77e98e266e7dda6bf7c2f17e27d80b1
#
_entry.id   c77e98e266e7dda6bf7c2f17e27d80b1
#
_cell.length_a   1.000
_cell.length_b   1.000
_cell.length_c   1.000
_cell.angle_alpha   90.00
_cell.angle_beta   90.00
_cell.angle_gamma   90.00
#
_symmetry.space_group_name_H-M   'P 1'
#
loop_
_entity.id
_entity.type
_entity.pdbx_description
1 polymer ?
#
loop_
_entity_poly.entity_id
_entity_poly.type
_entity_poly.pdbx_seq_one_letter_code
_entity_poly.pdbx_strand_id
1 'polypeptide(L)'
;FETSGAKHLSIEQSLDMFAGHGIAVYASSSDDEVSRLGPNGNHSMFTGALSSAMISPSIVHKGQIALEDIYRETQRLVHAWNNKNPGKEQHPIYRSSMGGTVYFKVMEYKSYEPEQISVENEKYIVTNVKPLSTASEKRLSAFVILKIEASTDELVSITNEIAESIKYANVYSSEKSAALHAN
;
A
#
# COMPACT_ATOMS: atom_id res chain seq x y z
N PHE A 1 20.04 -40.00 -23.74
CA PHE A 1 18.88 -39.08 -23.66
C PHE A 1 19.45 -37.67 -23.71
N GLU A 2 19.49 -37.07 -24.89
CA GLU A 2 19.77 -35.65 -25.03
C GLU A 2 18.59 -34.88 -24.45
N THR A 3 18.83 -34.17 -23.34
CA THR A 3 17.91 -33.18 -22.85
C THR A 3 17.93 -32.01 -23.84
N SER A 4 16.89 -31.93 -24.65
CA SER A 4 16.60 -30.78 -25.48
C SER A 4 16.66 -29.54 -24.56
N GLY A 5 17.74 -28.76 -24.66
CA GLY A 5 17.91 -27.54 -23.90
C GLY A 5 16.79 -26.58 -24.28
N ALA A 6 15.86 -26.39 -23.38
CA ALA A 6 14.87 -25.28 -23.51
C ALA A 6 15.71 -24.00 -23.67
N LYS A 7 15.63 -23.37 -24.85
CA LYS A 7 16.24 -22.06 -25.07
C LYS A 7 15.60 -21.10 -24.06
N HIS A 8 16.40 -20.69 -23.09
CA HIS A 8 16.00 -19.64 -22.17
C HIS A 8 15.82 -18.37 -23.01
N LEU A 9 14.59 -17.94 -23.19
CA LEU A 9 14.29 -16.65 -23.80
C LEU A 9 14.80 -15.57 -22.84
N SER A 10 15.53 -14.59 -23.37
CA SER A 10 15.85 -13.39 -22.57
C SER A 10 14.57 -12.65 -22.17
N ILE A 11 14.65 -11.84 -21.12
CA ILE A 11 13.53 -10.97 -20.73
C ILE A 11 13.15 -10.07 -21.93
N GLU A 12 14.12 -9.55 -22.65
CA GLU A 12 13.87 -8.73 -23.83
C GLU A 12 13.12 -9.49 -24.92
N GLN A 13 13.52 -10.72 -25.24
CA GLN A 13 12.82 -11.57 -26.21
C GLN A 13 11.40 -11.90 -25.75
N SER A 14 11.22 -12.14 -24.45
CA SER A 14 9.91 -12.40 -23.87
C SER A 14 9.02 -11.16 -23.93
N LEU A 15 9.57 -9.96 -23.69
CA LEU A 15 8.85 -8.69 -23.77
C LEU A 15 8.47 -8.36 -25.22
N ASP A 16 9.33 -8.67 -26.19
CA ASP A 16 9.08 -8.46 -27.62
C ASP A 16 7.93 -9.35 -28.14
N MET A 17 7.71 -10.52 -27.54
CA MET A 17 6.54 -11.36 -27.87
C MET A 17 5.21 -10.68 -27.52
N PHE A 18 5.18 -9.74 -26.58
CA PHE A 18 4.00 -8.94 -26.25
C PHE A 18 3.93 -7.65 -27.06
N ALA A 19 4.99 -7.29 -27.81
CA ALA A 19 5.01 -6.13 -28.67
C ALA A 19 3.99 -6.28 -29.81
N GLY A 20 3.32 -5.20 -30.16
CA GLY A 20 2.34 -5.17 -31.26
C GLY A 20 0.88 -5.41 -30.83
N HIS A 21 0.60 -5.64 -29.55
CA HIS A 21 -0.74 -5.97 -29.05
C HIS A 21 -1.37 -4.88 -28.16
N GLY A 22 -0.84 -3.67 -28.15
CA GLY A 22 -1.33 -2.60 -27.27
C GLY A 22 -1.02 -2.87 -25.80
N ILE A 23 0.13 -3.49 -25.53
CA ILE A 23 0.58 -3.91 -24.19
C ILE A 23 1.75 -3.05 -23.78
N ALA A 24 1.79 -2.68 -22.50
CA ALA A 24 2.96 -2.16 -21.82
C ALA A 24 3.40 -3.14 -20.73
N VAL A 25 4.69 -3.44 -20.67
CA VAL A 25 5.26 -4.38 -19.70
C VAL A 25 6.35 -3.69 -18.89
N TYR A 26 6.31 -3.88 -17.59
CA TYR A 26 7.36 -3.51 -16.66
C TYR A 26 8.02 -4.78 -16.12
N ALA A 27 9.32 -4.91 -16.32
CA ALA A 27 10.12 -5.91 -15.62
C ALA A 27 10.91 -5.24 -14.50
N SER A 28 11.05 -5.94 -13.38
CA SER A 28 11.69 -5.40 -12.18
C SER A 28 13.21 -5.27 -12.31
N SER A 29 13.82 -6.05 -13.18
CA SER A 29 15.27 -6.14 -13.37
C SER A 29 15.60 -6.67 -14.77
N SER A 30 16.84 -6.52 -15.23
CA SER A 30 17.38 -7.15 -16.43
C SER A 30 17.67 -8.65 -16.22
N ASP A 31 18.08 -9.35 -17.30
CA ASP A 31 18.29 -10.80 -17.30
C ASP A 31 19.35 -11.27 -16.29
N ASP A 32 20.39 -10.47 -16.10
CA ASP A 32 21.54 -10.80 -15.24
C ASP A 32 21.37 -10.29 -13.80
N GLU A 33 20.21 -9.74 -13.47
CA GLU A 33 19.95 -9.09 -12.20
C GLU A 33 18.89 -9.82 -11.37
N VAL A 34 19.03 -9.72 -10.07
CA VAL A 34 18.06 -10.27 -9.12
C VAL A 34 17.19 -9.15 -8.57
N SER A 35 15.88 -9.34 -8.63
CA SER A 35 14.92 -8.46 -7.94
C SER A 35 15.19 -8.45 -6.43
N ARG A 36 15.42 -7.27 -5.86
CA ARG A 36 15.83 -7.11 -4.46
C ARG A 36 14.65 -6.75 -3.56
N LEU A 37 14.77 -7.11 -2.28
CA LEU A 37 13.84 -6.62 -1.26
C LEU A 37 14.08 -5.13 -1.01
N GLY A 38 13.00 -4.39 -0.83
CA GLY A 38 13.05 -3.00 -0.41
C GLY A 38 13.49 -2.84 1.05
N PRO A 39 13.76 -1.60 1.48
CA PRO A 39 14.31 -1.28 2.80
C PRO A 39 13.53 -1.88 3.98
N ASN A 40 12.23 -2.00 3.84
CA ASN A 40 11.33 -2.46 4.91
C ASN A 40 11.03 -3.97 4.84
N GLY A 41 11.58 -4.70 3.87
CA GLY A 41 11.36 -6.13 3.69
C GLY A 41 9.94 -6.56 3.27
N ASN A 42 8.99 -5.63 3.19
CA ASN A 42 7.58 -5.93 2.90
C ASN A 42 7.30 -6.07 1.40
N HIS A 43 8.10 -5.44 0.55
CA HIS A 43 7.97 -5.45 -0.90
C HIS A 43 9.32 -5.56 -1.58
N SER A 44 9.32 -5.98 -2.85
CA SER A 44 10.53 -5.80 -3.66
C SER A 44 10.82 -4.29 -3.82
N MET A 45 12.08 -3.95 -4.06
CA MET A 45 12.48 -2.56 -4.32
C MET A 45 11.69 -1.96 -5.49
N PHE A 46 11.51 -2.73 -6.56
CA PHE A 46 10.72 -2.32 -7.71
C PHE A 46 9.25 -2.05 -7.34
N THR A 47 8.60 -2.97 -6.62
CA THR A 47 7.19 -2.81 -6.22
C THR A 47 7.01 -1.57 -5.34
N GLY A 48 7.92 -1.35 -4.39
CA GLY A 48 7.90 -0.17 -3.53
C GLY A 48 8.08 1.13 -4.33
N ALA A 49 9.03 1.15 -5.27
CA ALA A 49 9.27 2.28 -6.14
C ALA A 49 8.07 2.57 -7.08
N LEU A 50 7.50 1.53 -7.69
CA LEU A 50 6.33 1.63 -8.56
C LEU A 50 5.12 2.19 -7.78
N SER A 51 4.83 1.63 -6.61
CA SER A 51 3.73 2.12 -5.76
C SER A 51 3.93 3.58 -5.35
N SER A 52 5.16 3.97 -5.02
CA SER A 52 5.50 5.35 -4.67
C SER A 52 5.36 6.29 -5.88
N ALA A 53 5.75 5.84 -7.06
CA ALA A 53 5.59 6.60 -8.30
C ALA A 53 4.11 6.87 -8.62
N MET A 54 3.25 5.85 -8.46
CA MET A 54 1.81 5.96 -8.75
C MET A 54 1.07 6.99 -7.88
N ILE A 55 1.61 7.32 -6.73
CA ILE A 55 1.04 8.33 -5.80
C ILE A 55 1.87 9.61 -5.71
N SER A 56 2.90 9.75 -6.54
CA SER A 56 3.81 10.90 -6.50
C SER A 56 3.16 12.16 -7.08
N PRO A 57 3.01 13.22 -6.28
CA PRO A 57 2.45 14.48 -6.79
C PRO A 57 3.31 15.12 -7.89
N SER A 58 4.60 14.79 -7.95
CA SER A 58 5.56 15.40 -8.89
C SER A 58 5.30 15.06 -10.35
N ILE A 59 4.56 13.97 -10.62
CA ILE A 59 4.23 13.50 -11.99
C ILE A 59 2.75 13.66 -12.32
N VAL A 60 1.97 14.34 -11.46
CA VAL A 60 0.57 14.63 -11.73
C VAL A 60 0.44 15.86 -12.61
N HIS A 61 -0.18 15.70 -13.78
CA HIS A 61 -0.46 16.79 -14.71
C HIS A 61 -1.97 16.88 -14.95
N LYS A 62 -2.58 18.01 -14.55
CA LYS A 62 -4.03 18.26 -14.73
C LYS A 62 -4.91 17.12 -14.15
N GLY A 63 -4.53 16.58 -13.00
CA GLY A 63 -5.27 15.49 -12.34
C GLY A 63 -5.11 14.11 -13.00
N GLN A 64 -4.10 13.93 -13.83
CA GLN A 64 -3.78 12.67 -14.51
C GLN A 64 -2.29 12.36 -14.39
N ILE A 65 -1.95 11.08 -14.46
CA ILE A 65 -0.57 10.57 -14.53
C ILE A 65 -0.43 9.74 -15.79
N ALA A 66 0.57 10.05 -16.62
CA ALA A 66 0.90 9.23 -17.77
C ALA A 66 1.64 7.95 -17.34
N LEU A 67 1.38 6.84 -18.02
CA LEU A 67 2.04 5.56 -17.76
C LEU A 67 3.57 5.68 -17.85
N GLU A 68 4.06 6.43 -18.82
CA GLU A 68 5.49 6.66 -19.03
C GLU A 68 6.11 7.50 -17.90
N ASP A 69 5.35 8.41 -17.29
CA ASP A 69 5.82 9.19 -16.15
C ASP A 69 5.94 8.32 -14.89
N ILE A 70 4.99 7.39 -14.68
CA ILE A 70 5.09 6.38 -13.62
C ILE A 70 6.38 5.58 -13.79
N TYR A 71 6.68 5.14 -15.01
CA TYR A 71 7.90 4.38 -15.28
C TYR A 71 9.16 5.21 -14.99
N ARG A 72 9.25 6.44 -15.52
CA ARG A 72 10.40 7.33 -15.29
C ARG A 72 10.63 7.61 -13.81
N GLU A 73 9.57 7.85 -13.06
CA GLU A 73 9.66 8.07 -11.63
C GLU A 73 10.08 6.79 -10.88
N THR A 74 9.56 5.63 -11.29
CA THR A 74 9.99 4.33 -10.75
C THR A 74 11.49 4.11 -10.98
N GLN A 75 12.00 4.35 -12.19
CA GLN A 75 13.43 4.25 -12.49
C GLN A 75 14.25 5.22 -11.62
N ARG A 76 13.80 6.45 -11.48
CA ARG A 76 14.48 7.46 -10.64
C ARG A 76 14.61 6.98 -9.19
N LEU A 77 13.55 6.40 -8.63
CA LEU A 77 13.54 5.89 -7.26
C LEU A 77 14.46 4.67 -7.10
N VAL A 78 14.42 3.73 -8.06
CA VAL A 78 15.31 2.57 -8.04
C VAL A 78 16.77 2.99 -8.21
N HIS A 79 17.07 3.92 -9.10
CA HIS A 79 18.42 4.45 -9.28
C HIS A 79 18.95 5.14 -8.01
N ALA A 80 18.10 5.91 -7.33
CA ALA A 80 18.47 6.50 -6.04
C ALA A 80 18.78 5.45 -4.95
N TRP A 81 18.11 4.30 -5.00
CA TRP A 81 18.40 3.17 -4.13
C TRP A 81 19.70 2.48 -4.53
N ASN A 82 19.94 2.23 -5.83
CA ASN A 82 21.15 1.63 -6.36
C ASN A 82 22.39 2.39 -5.88
N ASN A 83 22.37 3.71 -5.94
CA ASN A 83 23.48 4.58 -5.49
C ASN A 83 23.82 4.39 -4.01
N LYS A 84 22.87 3.93 -3.19
CA LYS A 84 23.07 3.64 -1.76
C LYS A 84 23.43 2.17 -1.48
N ASN A 85 23.33 1.31 -2.47
CA ASN A 85 23.49 -0.13 -2.34
C ASN A 85 24.39 -0.72 -3.45
N PRO A 86 25.66 -0.29 -3.54
CA PRO A 86 26.58 -0.77 -4.58
C PRO A 86 26.73 -2.30 -4.51
N GLY A 87 26.78 -2.95 -5.67
CA GLY A 87 26.83 -4.41 -5.80
C GLY A 87 25.49 -5.12 -5.64
N LYS A 88 24.39 -4.35 -5.52
CA LYS A 88 23.01 -4.86 -5.44
C LYS A 88 22.09 -4.15 -6.42
N GLU A 89 22.66 -3.59 -7.45
CA GLU A 89 21.94 -2.78 -8.42
C GLU A 89 20.82 -3.60 -9.07
N GLN A 90 19.78 -2.88 -9.46
CA GLN A 90 18.59 -3.39 -10.14
C GLN A 90 18.14 -2.36 -11.18
N HIS A 91 17.95 -2.80 -12.42
CA HIS A 91 17.59 -1.90 -13.53
C HIS A 91 16.24 -2.34 -14.12
N PRO A 92 15.14 -1.68 -13.74
CA PRO A 92 13.84 -1.98 -14.30
C PRO A 92 13.78 -1.72 -15.80
N ILE A 93 13.10 -2.60 -16.53
CA ILE A 93 12.92 -2.51 -17.96
C ILE A 93 11.46 -2.17 -18.26
N TYR A 94 11.27 -1.27 -19.23
CA TYR A 94 9.96 -0.94 -19.77
C TYR A 94 9.93 -1.19 -21.27
N ARG A 95 8.88 -1.83 -21.73
CA ARG A 95 8.56 -1.98 -23.14
C ARG A 95 7.08 -1.66 -23.36
N SER A 96 6.78 -0.90 -24.39
CA SER A 96 5.41 -0.57 -24.75
C SER A 96 5.23 -0.65 -26.26
N SER A 97 4.15 -1.29 -26.67
CA SER A 97 3.70 -1.32 -28.06
C SER A 97 2.36 -0.59 -28.23
N MET A 98 2.03 0.29 -27.30
CA MET A 98 0.79 1.08 -27.37
C MET A 98 0.92 2.20 -28.38
N GLY A 99 -0.14 2.40 -29.20
CA GLY A 99 -0.20 3.44 -30.21
C GLY A 99 -0.43 4.86 -29.65
N GLY A 100 -0.35 5.05 -28.33
CA GLY A 100 -0.54 6.33 -27.67
C GLY A 100 -0.27 6.22 -26.15
N THR A 101 -0.28 7.37 -25.48
CA THR A 101 -0.06 7.47 -24.04
C THR A 101 -1.31 7.06 -23.27
N VAL A 102 -1.17 6.20 -22.28
CA VAL A 102 -2.22 5.86 -21.31
C VAL A 102 -2.14 6.79 -20.11
N TYR A 103 -3.28 7.35 -19.75
CA TYR A 103 -3.42 8.22 -18.59
C TYR A 103 -4.26 7.57 -17.50
N PHE A 104 -3.78 7.63 -16.29
CA PHE A 104 -4.53 7.30 -15.09
C PHE A 104 -5.08 8.58 -14.48
N LYS A 105 -6.38 8.62 -14.24
CA LYS A 105 -6.99 9.72 -13.51
C LYS A 105 -6.60 9.60 -12.03
N VAL A 106 -5.99 10.64 -11.48
CA VAL A 106 -5.76 10.77 -10.06
C VAL A 106 -7.11 11.06 -9.41
N MET A 107 -7.63 10.09 -8.69
CA MET A 107 -8.74 10.38 -7.79
C MET A 107 -8.18 11.17 -6.61
N GLU A 108 -8.78 12.31 -6.31
CA GLU A 108 -8.48 12.99 -5.05
C GLU A 108 -8.74 11.99 -3.92
N TYR A 109 -7.67 11.52 -3.31
CA TYR A 109 -7.77 10.75 -2.09
C TYR A 109 -8.18 11.73 -1.01
N LYS A 110 -9.48 11.84 -0.76
CA LYS A 110 -9.93 12.43 0.50
C LYS A 110 -9.40 11.49 1.58
N SER A 111 -8.41 11.93 2.32
CA SER A 111 -7.98 11.22 3.52
C SER A 111 -9.23 11.03 4.37
N TYR A 112 -9.63 9.77 4.55
CA TYR A 112 -10.67 9.46 5.52
C TYR A 112 -10.09 9.81 6.88
N GLU A 113 -10.58 10.90 7.46
CA GLU A 113 -10.29 11.23 8.85
C GLU A 113 -11.33 10.51 9.70
N PRO A 114 -10.94 9.44 10.40
CA PRO A 114 -11.88 8.75 11.27
C PRO A 114 -12.35 9.71 12.37
N GLU A 115 -13.62 9.61 12.70
CA GLU A 115 -14.20 10.37 13.81
C GLU A 115 -13.36 10.14 15.07
N GLN A 116 -12.89 11.24 15.66
CA GLN A 116 -12.17 11.17 16.94
C GLN A 116 -13.19 10.99 18.07
N ILE A 117 -13.21 9.79 18.62
CA ILE A 117 -14.10 9.47 19.71
C ILE A 117 -13.35 9.62 21.02
N SER A 118 -13.94 10.40 21.92
CA SER A 118 -13.55 10.48 23.31
C SER A 118 -14.80 10.25 24.17
N VAL A 119 -14.73 9.28 25.06
CA VAL A 119 -15.78 8.99 26.05
C VAL A 119 -15.20 9.24 27.42
N GLU A 120 -15.86 10.06 28.21
CA GLU A 120 -15.42 10.40 29.56
C GLU A 120 -16.58 10.27 30.51
N ASN A 121 -16.33 9.65 31.66
CA ASN A 121 -17.24 9.62 32.81
C ASN A 121 -16.45 9.73 34.14
N GLU A 122 -17.10 9.50 35.27
CA GLU A 122 -16.48 9.59 36.58
C GLU A 122 -15.39 8.52 36.83
N LYS A 123 -15.46 7.37 36.14
CA LYS A 123 -14.59 6.23 36.36
C LYS A 123 -13.41 6.18 35.40
N TYR A 124 -13.59 6.63 34.15
CA TYR A 124 -12.57 6.49 33.11
C TYR A 124 -12.66 7.55 32.02
N ILE A 125 -11.57 7.66 31.25
CA ILE A 125 -11.50 8.41 29.98
C ILE A 125 -11.07 7.42 28.89
N VAL A 126 -11.83 7.33 27.80
CA VAL A 126 -11.45 6.60 26.58
C VAL A 126 -10.94 7.59 25.57
N THR A 127 -9.74 7.38 25.06
CA THR A 127 -9.12 8.24 24.07
C THR A 127 -8.48 7.43 22.96
N ASN A 128 -8.16 8.10 21.85
CA ASN A 128 -7.36 7.51 20.76
C ASN A 128 -7.96 6.19 20.24
N VAL A 129 -9.28 6.20 20.03
CA VAL A 129 -9.96 5.05 19.41
C VAL A 129 -9.50 4.90 17.97
N LYS A 130 -8.92 3.75 17.64
CA LYS A 130 -8.33 3.46 16.32
C LYS A 130 -8.97 2.22 15.71
N PRO A 131 -9.20 2.21 14.39
CA PRO A 131 -9.67 1.03 13.70
C PRO A 131 -8.55 0.00 13.56
N LEU A 132 -8.84 -1.24 13.93
CA LEU A 132 -8.05 -2.44 13.62
C LEU A 132 -8.83 -3.40 12.72
N SER A 133 -9.89 -2.89 12.08
CA SER A 133 -10.84 -3.68 11.29
C SER A 133 -10.18 -4.38 10.11
N THR A 134 -10.60 -5.60 9.85
CA THR A 134 -10.32 -6.37 8.64
C THR A 134 -11.53 -6.31 7.69
N ALA A 135 -11.44 -6.95 6.52
CA ALA A 135 -12.58 -7.02 5.59
C ALA A 135 -13.79 -7.79 6.16
N SER A 136 -13.56 -8.71 7.12
CA SER A 136 -14.58 -9.58 7.70
C SER A 136 -15.05 -9.18 9.09
N GLU A 137 -14.26 -8.38 9.82
CA GLU A 137 -14.53 -8.04 11.21
C GLU A 137 -14.24 -6.58 11.50
N LYS A 138 -15.17 -5.94 12.21
CA LYS A 138 -14.94 -4.63 12.81
C LYS A 138 -14.22 -4.81 14.14
N ARG A 139 -13.01 -4.27 14.24
CA ARG A 139 -12.20 -4.26 15.46
C ARG A 139 -11.75 -2.85 15.77
N LEU A 140 -11.77 -2.48 17.03
CA LEU A 140 -11.31 -1.20 17.53
C LEU A 140 -10.26 -1.40 18.62
N SER A 141 -9.32 -0.48 18.72
CA SER A 141 -8.44 -0.33 19.88
C SER A 141 -8.66 1.06 20.49
N ALA A 142 -8.51 1.15 21.80
CA ALA A 142 -8.63 2.42 22.51
C ALA A 142 -7.62 2.48 23.66
N PHE A 143 -7.20 3.69 24.02
CA PHE A 143 -6.53 3.93 25.30
C PHE A 143 -7.56 4.29 26.35
N VAL A 144 -7.43 3.64 27.51
CA VAL A 144 -8.31 3.89 28.66
C VAL A 144 -7.47 4.39 29.83
N ILE A 145 -7.85 5.53 30.37
CA ILE A 145 -7.27 6.08 31.58
C ILE A 145 -8.32 5.91 32.70
N LEU A 146 -7.98 5.12 33.71
CA LEU A 146 -8.83 4.97 34.90
C LEU A 146 -8.65 6.19 35.82
N LYS A 147 -9.76 6.71 36.34
CA LYS A 147 -9.80 7.79 37.32
C LYS A 147 -9.94 7.27 38.74
N ILE A 148 -10.17 5.99 38.89
CA ILE A 148 -10.40 5.31 40.17
C ILE A 148 -9.45 4.12 40.30
N GLU A 149 -9.18 3.70 41.54
CA GLU A 149 -8.62 2.37 41.80
C GLU A 149 -9.73 1.34 41.58
N ALA A 150 -9.45 0.29 40.83
CA ALA A 150 -10.43 -0.73 40.49
C ALA A 150 -9.91 -2.13 40.74
N SER A 151 -10.74 -2.98 41.33
CA SER A 151 -10.51 -4.41 41.47
C SER A 151 -10.57 -5.11 40.08
N THR A 152 -10.13 -6.36 40.02
CA THR A 152 -10.17 -7.15 38.76
C THR A 152 -11.59 -7.26 38.19
N ASP A 153 -12.60 -7.47 39.03
CA ASP A 153 -13.98 -7.61 38.60
C ASP A 153 -14.56 -6.29 38.11
N GLU A 154 -14.19 -5.17 38.72
CA GLU A 154 -14.55 -3.84 38.26
C GLU A 154 -13.87 -3.50 36.92
N LEU A 155 -12.62 -3.91 36.72
CA LEU A 155 -11.94 -3.74 35.42
C LEU A 155 -12.66 -4.50 34.31
N VAL A 156 -13.11 -5.71 34.53
CA VAL A 156 -13.92 -6.48 33.57
C VAL A 156 -15.22 -5.75 33.26
N SER A 157 -15.91 -5.25 34.28
CA SER A 157 -17.14 -4.50 34.08
C SER A 157 -16.94 -3.23 33.30
N ILE A 158 -15.91 -2.43 33.63
CA ILE A 158 -15.54 -1.21 32.91
C ILE A 158 -15.16 -1.52 31.45
N THR A 159 -14.40 -2.60 31.22
CA THR A 159 -14.02 -2.99 29.87
C THR A 159 -15.23 -3.32 29.00
N ASN A 160 -16.21 -4.03 29.54
CA ASN A 160 -17.45 -4.34 28.85
C ASN A 160 -18.28 -3.08 28.57
N GLU A 161 -18.39 -2.17 29.55
CA GLU A 161 -19.08 -0.88 29.40
C GLU A 161 -18.45 -0.03 28.28
N ILE A 162 -17.10 0.04 28.24
CA ILE A 162 -16.36 0.73 27.19
C ILE A 162 -16.61 0.08 25.83
N ALA A 163 -16.49 -1.24 25.73
CA ALA A 163 -16.72 -1.99 24.50
C ALA A 163 -18.12 -1.69 23.93
N GLU A 164 -19.16 -1.69 24.76
CA GLU A 164 -20.51 -1.34 24.32
C GLU A 164 -20.63 0.14 23.93
N SER A 165 -19.94 1.05 24.60
CA SER A 165 -20.02 2.50 24.29
C SER A 165 -19.38 2.86 22.95
N ILE A 166 -18.33 2.14 22.51
CA ILE A 166 -17.63 2.40 21.26
C ILE A 166 -18.01 1.44 20.12
N LYS A 167 -18.80 0.43 20.38
CA LYS A 167 -19.19 -0.62 19.44
C LYS A 167 -19.74 -0.10 18.11
N TYR A 168 -20.58 0.93 18.19
CA TYR A 168 -21.22 1.53 17.03
C TYR A 168 -20.49 2.77 16.51
N ALA A 169 -19.32 3.05 17.03
CA ALA A 169 -18.54 4.20 16.63
C ALA A 169 -18.16 4.13 15.13
N ASN A 170 -18.27 5.24 14.42
CA ASN A 170 -17.94 5.35 12.99
C ASN A 170 -16.44 5.56 12.78
N VAL A 171 -15.64 4.65 13.34
CA VAL A 171 -14.17 4.67 13.23
C VAL A 171 -13.71 3.55 12.31
N TYR A 172 -13.22 3.92 11.13
CA TYR A 172 -12.78 2.99 10.10
C TYR A 172 -11.42 3.41 9.56
N SER A 173 -10.68 2.47 8.99
CA SER A 173 -9.36 2.74 8.40
C SER A 173 -9.43 3.38 7.02
N SER A 174 -10.59 3.32 6.34
CA SER A 174 -10.82 3.86 5.01
C SER A 174 -12.33 3.94 4.69
N GLU A 175 -12.71 4.72 3.68
CA GLU A 175 -14.09 4.75 3.16
C GLU A 175 -14.59 3.36 2.73
N LYS A 176 -13.70 2.56 2.13
CA LYS A 176 -14.04 1.17 1.74
C LYS A 176 -14.36 0.32 2.95
N SER A 177 -13.60 0.45 4.02
CA SER A 177 -13.86 -0.25 5.29
C SER A 177 -15.16 0.25 5.93
N ALA A 178 -15.44 1.55 5.88
CA ALA A 178 -16.69 2.12 6.34
C ALA A 178 -17.89 1.54 5.57
N ALA A 179 -17.82 1.49 4.25
CA ALA A 179 -18.89 0.94 3.40
C ALA A 179 -19.17 -0.55 3.64
N LEU A 180 -18.14 -1.35 4.00
CA LEU A 180 -18.30 -2.77 4.31
C LEU A 180 -18.98 -3.05 5.65
N HIS A 181 -18.95 -2.10 6.58
CA HIS A 181 -19.45 -2.26 7.95
C HIS A 181 -20.58 -1.29 8.31
N ALA A 182 -21.11 -0.55 7.34
CA ALA A 182 -22.16 0.46 7.51
C ALA A 182 -23.59 -0.12 7.58
N ASN A 183 -23.79 -1.29 8.16
CA ASN A 183 -25.11 -1.89 8.41
C ASN A 183 -25.40 -1.98 9.89
#